data_d74f179e3a16ea975dba1254bcd5615d
#
_entry.id   d74f179e3a16ea975dba1254bcd5615d
#
_cell.length_a   1.000
_cell.length_b   1.000
_cell.length_c   1.000
_cell.angle_alpha   90.00
_cell.angle_beta   90.00
_cell.angle_gamma   90.00
#
_symmetry.space_group_name_H-M   'P 1'
#
loop_
_entity.id
_entity.type
_entity.pdbx_description
1 polymer ?
#
loop_
_entity_poly.entity_id
_entity_poly.type
_entity_poly.pdbx_seq_one_letter_code
_entity_poly.pdbx_strand_id
1 'polypeptide(L)'
;MGEKIGYARVSTKEQNLVSQEDALNKAGCIRIFTDKISGKEFNREGLTACMDYLRSGDTLVIFRLDRLGRSVKEMLDLCAQLENRHIKLVSLQDNLDTSTAVGRFTMQILASLAEYNRSLILEGCRAGIEAAKKRGVRFGRQEGVKMKKPKKEAAIRLYKAGSSIPQIMEITGIRSKQTIYNYLKEEQIQPDRR
;
A
#
# COMPACT_ATOMS: atom_id res chain seq x y z
N MET A 1 24.22 -25.08 -9.47
CA MET A 1 24.07 -23.68 -9.91
C MET A 1 22.62 -23.31 -9.66
N GLY A 2 22.37 -22.14 -9.07
CA GLY A 2 20.98 -21.66 -8.89
C GLY A 2 20.32 -21.33 -10.21
N GLU A 3 18.99 -21.41 -10.23
CA GLU A 3 18.17 -21.16 -11.41
C GLU A 3 17.89 -19.66 -11.55
N LYS A 4 17.63 -19.22 -12.78
CA LYS A 4 17.17 -17.84 -13.05
C LYS A 4 15.66 -17.83 -13.19
N ILE A 5 14.99 -17.07 -12.33
CA ILE A 5 13.55 -16.93 -12.29
C ILE A 5 13.19 -15.49 -12.64
N GLY A 6 12.31 -15.30 -13.61
CA GLY A 6 11.88 -14.00 -14.08
C GLY A 6 10.65 -13.50 -13.33
N TYR A 7 10.60 -12.18 -13.10
CA TYR A 7 9.37 -11.51 -12.69
C TYR A 7 9.11 -10.28 -13.57
N ALA A 8 7.89 -10.19 -14.10
CA ALA A 8 7.44 -9.07 -14.91
C ALA A 8 6.16 -8.46 -14.34
N ARG A 9 6.06 -7.12 -14.40
CA ARG A 9 4.87 -6.40 -13.95
C ARG A 9 4.46 -5.33 -14.96
N VAL A 10 3.17 -5.32 -15.29
CA VAL A 10 2.60 -4.31 -16.19
C VAL A 10 1.41 -3.61 -15.57
N SER A 11 1.23 -2.34 -15.92
CA SER A 11 -0.04 -1.64 -15.79
C SER A 11 -0.91 -1.97 -17.00
N THR A 12 -2.22 -1.75 -16.92
CA THR A 12 -3.26 -2.10 -17.91
C THR A 12 -3.01 -1.77 -19.41
N LYS A 13 -1.90 -1.13 -19.76
CA LYS A 13 -1.50 -0.90 -21.16
C LYS A 13 -0.60 -2.05 -21.62
N GLU A 14 -1.16 -2.95 -22.40
CA GLU A 14 -0.63 -4.26 -22.78
C GLU A 14 0.70 -4.30 -23.55
N GLN A 15 1.20 -3.20 -24.06
CA GLN A 15 2.37 -3.19 -24.96
C GLN A 15 3.72 -3.51 -24.30
N ASN A 16 3.82 -3.51 -22.97
CA ASN A 16 5.09 -3.68 -22.27
C ASN A 16 5.34 -5.08 -21.68
N LEU A 17 4.37 -5.99 -21.65
CA LEU A 17 4.56 -7.32 -21.05
C LEU A 17 5.41 -8.21 -21.96
N VAL A 18 5.07 -8.28 -23.24
CA VAL A 18 5.78 -9.12 -24.22
C VAL A 18 7.26 -8.75 -24.29
N SER A 19 7.59 -7.45 -24.32
CA SER A 19 8.98 -7.01 -24.35
C SER A 19 9.76 -7.35 -23.08
N GLN A 20 9.10 -7.34 -21.89
CA GLN A 20 9.73 -7.76 -20.65
C GLN A 20 9.95 -9.27 -20.63
N GLU A 21 8.94 -10.07 -21.04
CA GLU A 21 9.04 -11.52 -21.11
C GLU A 21 10.15 -11.95 -22.10
N ASP A 22 10.23 -11.31 -23.26
CA ASP A 22 11.30 -11.56 -24.24
C ASP A 22 12.69 -11.29 -23.66
N ALA A 23 12.84 -10.17 -22.92
CA ALA A 23 14.11 -9.84 -22.29
C ALA A 23 14.48 -10.85 -21.18
N LEU A 24 13.50 -11.28 -20.37
CA LEU A 24 13.71 -12.29 -19.34
C LEU A 24 14.03 -13.67 -19.95
N ASN A 25 13.37 -14.07 -21.03
CA ASN A 25 13.69 -15.29 -21.75
C ASN A 25 15.11 -15.25 -22.32
N LYS A 26 15.50 -14.13 -22.94
CA LYS A 26 16.90 -13.92 -23.45
C LYS A 26 17.94 -13.95 -22.34
N ALA A 27 17.59 -13.52 -21.12
CA ALA A 27 18.46 -13.61 -19.94
C ALA A 27 18.59 -15.04 -19.39
N GLY A 28 17.84 -16.00 -19.94
CA GLY A 28 17.89 -17.42 -19.58
C GLY A 28 17.03 -17.77 -18.36
N CYS A 29 15.92 -17.05 -18.12
CA CYS A 29 14.97 -17.41 -17.08
C CYS A 29 14.23 -18.68 -17.48
N ILE A 30 14.21 -19.67 -16.58
CA ILE A 30 13.52 -20.96 -16.80
C ILE A 30 12.01 -20.86 -16.51
N ARG A 31 11.62 -19.88 -15.71
CA ARG A 31 10.23 -19.59 -15.38
C ARG A 31 10.04 -18.09 -15.18
N ILE A 32 8.90 -17.57 -15.64
CA ILE A 32 8.54 -16.17 -15.50
C ILE A 32 7.19 -16.06 -14.79
N PHE A 33 7.14 -15.27 -13.75
CA PHE A 33 5.92 -14.90 -13.04
C PHE A 33 5.50 -13.50 -13.45
N THR A 34 4.19 -13.29 -13.59
CA THR A 34 3.67 -12.01 -14.10
C THR A 34 2.54 -11.48 -13.24
N ASP A 35 2.49 -10.16 -13.06
CA ASP A 35 1.36 -9.45 -12.48
C ASP A 35 0.82 -8.40 -13.44
N LYS A 36 -0.50 -8.43 -13.67
CA LYS A 36 -1.23 -7.37 -14.38
C LYS A 36 -1.97 -6.52 -13.35
N ILE A 37 -1.53 -5.27 -13.13
CA ILE A 37 -2.11 -4.41 -12.11
C ILE A 37 -3.08 -3.43 -12.78
N SER A 38 -4.39 -3.61 -12.57
CA SER A 38 -5.42 -2.61 -12.85
C SER A 38 -5.57 -1.67 -11.65
N GLY A 39 -5.76 -0.37 -11.89
CA GLY A 39 -5.62 0.71 -10.90
C GLY A 39 -6.39 0.63 -9.58
N LYS A 40 -7.16 -0.42 -9.30
CA LYS A 40 -7.88 -0.64 -8.03
C LYS A 40 -7.58 -1.98 -7.36
N GLU A 41 -7.10 -2.97 -8.07
CA GLU A 41 -6.80 -4.28 -7.51
C GLU A 41 -5.31 -4.39 -7.19
N PHE A 42 -5.03 -4.57 -5.89
CA PHE A 42 -3.68 -4.55 -5.34
C PHE A 42 -3.08 -5.95 -5.16
N ASN A 43 -3.65 -6.97 -5.80
CA ASN A 43 -3.18 -8.32 -5.65
C ASN A 43 -1.91 -8.54 -6.49
N ARG A 44 -0.83 -9.02 -5.85
CA ARG A 44 0.45 -9.38 -6.47
C ARG A 44 0.69 -10.87 -6.32
N GLU A 45 -0.27 -11.65 -6.78
CA GLU A 45 -0.21 -13.12 -6.71
C GLU A 45 1.01 -13.66 -7.46
N GLY A 46 1.36 -13.04 -8.58
CA GLY A 46 2.53 -13.40 -9.36
C GLY A 46 3.83 -13.19 -8.60
N LEU A 47 3.99 -12.04 -7.89
CA LEU A 47 5.18 -11.81 -7.07
C LEU A 47 5.22 -12.77 -5.88
N THR A 48 4.09 -12.97 -5.21
CA THR A 48 4.01 -13.90 -4.08
C THR A 48 4.40 -15.30 -4.52
N ALA A 49 3.81 -15.82 -5.60
CA ALA A 49 4.15 -17.12 -6.16
C ALA A 49 5.63 -17.20 -6.61
N CYS A 50 6.19 -16.10 -7.15
CA CYS A 50 7.59 -16.02 -7.49
C CYS A 50 8.48 -16.13 -6.25
N MET A 51 8.16 -15.38 -5.19
CA MET A 51 8.92 -15.42 -3.94
C MET A 51 8.84 -16.79 -3.25
N ASP A 52 7.70 -17.47 -3.32
CA ASP A 52 7.52 -18.80 -2.76
C ASP A 52 8.28 -19.87 -3.57
N TYR A 53 8.40 -19.69 -4.88
CA TYR A 53 9.11 -20.58 -5.77
C TYR A 53 10.63 -20.50 -5.62
N LEU A 54 11.18 -19.29 -5.41
CA LEU A 54 12.61 -19.02 -5.29
C LEU A 54 13.25 -19.75 -4.12
N ARG A 55 14.44 -20.33 -4.34
CA ARG A 55 15.24 -21.05 -3.36
C ARG A 55 16.58 -20.37 -3.13
N SER A 56 17.24 -20.71 -2.04
CA SER A 56 18.61 -20.23 -1.78
C SER A 56 19.56 -20.62 -2.92
N GLY A 57 20.33 -19.65 -3.38
CA GLY A 57 21.24 -19.79 -4.51
C GLY A 57 20.64 -19.40 -5.87
N ASP A 58 19.30 -19.26 -5.98
CA ASP A 58 18.65 -18.81 -7.21
C ASP A 58 18.90 -17.31 -7.48
N THR A 59 18.53 -16.88 -8.70
CA THR A 59 18.62 -15.50 -9.14
C THR A 59 17.26 -15.02 -9.60
N LEU A 60 16.69 -14.02 -8.92
CA LEU A 60 15.53 -13.29 -9.40
C LEU A 60 15.99 -12.31 -10.49
N VAL A 61 15.42 -12.42 -11.68
CA VAL A 61 15.68 -11.52 -12.80
C VAL A 61 14.46 -10.65 -13.06
N ILE A 62 14.65 -9.35 -13.10
CA ILE A 62 13.61 -8.38 -13.40
C ILE A 62 14.05 -7.49 -14.56
N PHE A 63 13.07 -6.92 -15.28
CA PHE A 63 13.40 -6.01 -16.35
C PHE A 63 13.96 -4.67 -15.84
N ARG A 64 13.33 -4.11 -14.77
CA ARG A 64 13.71 -2.84 -14.13
C ARG A 64 13.28 -2.83 -12.67
N LEU A 65 14.03 -2.15 -11.79
CA LEU A 65 13.77 -2.10 -10.34
C LEU A 65 12.37 -1.59 -9.98
N ASP A 66 11.81 -0.65 -10.75
CA ASP A 66 10.46 -0.13 -10.53
C ASP A 66 9.36 -1.18 -10.78
N ARG A 67 9.69 -2.32 -11.38
CA ARG A 67 8.78 -3.46 -11.51
C ARG A 67 8.68 -4.26 -10.22
N LEU A 68 9.74 -4.26 -9.40
CA LEU A 68 9.79 -5.04 -8.16
C LEU A 68 8.93 -4.43 -7.05
N GLY A 69 9.01 -3.11 -6.84
CA GLY A 69 8.26 -2.39 -5.79
C GLY A 69 7.34 -1.29 -6.34
N ARG A 70 6.42 -0.81 -5.53
CA ARG A 70 5.57 0.37 -5.80
C ARG A 70 6.15 1.64 -5.19
N SER A 71 6.96 1.46 -4.19
CA SER A 71 7.73 2.50 -3.51
C SER A 71 9.16 2.04 -3.35
N VAL A 72 10.06 2.98 -3.17
CA VAL A 72 11.46 2.68 -2.87
C VAL A 72 11.58 1.81 -1.61
N LYS A 73 10.76 2.08 -0.60
CA LYS A 73 10.74 1.29 0.63
C LYS A 73 10.38 -0.18 0.35
N GLU A 74 9.26 -0.43 -0.34
CA GLU A 74 8.83 -1.80 -0.68
C GLU A 74 9.89 -2.55 -1.49
N MET A 75 10.51 -1.87 -2.47
CA MET A 75 11.60 -2.42 -3.26
C MET A 75 12.79 -2.82 -2.36
N LEU A 76 13.20 -1.96 -1.45
CA LEU A 76 14.32 -2.23 -0.53
C LEU A 76 13.99 -3.36 0.46
N ASP A 77 12.75 -3.40 0.97
CA ASP A 77 12.29 -4.47 1.85
C ASP A 77 12.32 -5.84 1.13
N LEU A 78 11.92 -5.88 -0.15
CA LEU A 78 12.03 -7.08 -0.98
C LEU A 78 13.49 -7.48 -1.27
N CYS A 79 14.36 -6.51 -1.56
CA CYS A 79 15.79 -6.77 -1.75
C CYS A 79 16.43 -7.35 -0.48
N ALA A 80 16.11 -6.81 0.70
CA ALA A 80 16.58 -7.35 1.96
C ALA A 80 16.07 -8.79 2.23
N GLN A 81 14.81 -9.09 1.86
CA GLN A 81 14.28 -10.45 1.94
C GLN A 81 15.02 -11.43 1.02
N LEU A 82 15.34 -11.01 -0.21
CA LEU A 82 16.12 -11.83 -1.16
C LEU A 82 17.53 -12.10 -0.63
N GLU A 83 18.20 -11.07 -0.11
CA GLU A 83 19.54 -11.19 0.48
C GLU A 83 19.57 -12.13 1.68
N ASN A 84 18.63 -11.99 2.62
CA ASN A 84 18.47 -12.88 3.78
C ASN A 84 18.23 -14.34 3.39
N ARG A 85 17.58 -14.58 2.24
CA ARG A 85 17.35 -15.91 1.69
C ARG A 85 18.48 -16.40 0.77
N HIS A 86 19.57 -15.64 0.65
CA HIS A 86 20.68 -15.92 -0.28
C HIS A 86 20.24 -16.04 -1.74
N ILE A 87 19.27 -15.23 -2.17
CA ILE A 87 18.79 -15.13 -3.54
C ILE A 87 19.38 -13.87 -4.17
N LYS A 88 19.95 -14.01 -5.35
CA LYS A 88 20.55 -12.89 -6.09
C LYS A 88 19.46 -12.12 -6.85
N LEU A 89 19.68 -10.82 -7.06
CA LEU A 89 18.79 -9.97 -7.85
C LEU A 89 19.55 -9.42 -9.05
N VAL A 90 18.97 -9.55 -10.23
CA VAL A 90 19.46 -8.95 -11.47
C VAL A 90 18.38 -8.07 -12.07
N SER A 91 18.68 -6.80 -12.33
CA SER A 91 17.85 -5.87 -13.09
C SER A 91 18.52 -5.61 -14.44
N LEU A 92 17.82 -6.00 -15.53
CA LEU A 92 18.40 -5.99 -16.87
C LEU A 92 18.62 -4.56 -17.39
N GLN A 93 17.65 -3.69 -17.25
CA GLN A 93 17.73 -2.32 -17.78
C GLN A 93 18.55 -1.39 -16.89
N ASP A 94 18.56 -1.64 -15.58
CA ASP A 94 19.34 -0.83 -14.63
C ASP A 94 20.81 -1.29 -14.54
N ASN A 95 21.19 -2.38 -15.25
CA ASN A 95 22.51 -3.00 -15.19
C ASN A 95 22.98 -3.31 -13.76
N LEU A 96 22.03 -3.76 -12.92
CA LEU A 96 22.30 -4.08 -11.52
C LEU A 96 22.33 -5.58 -11.32
N ASP A 97 23.39 -6.08 -10.71
CA ASP A 97 23.56 -7.49 -10.34
C ASP A 97 24.14 -7.59 -8.92
N THR A 98 23.30 -8.03 -7.98
CA THR A 98 23.70 -8.17 -6.58
C THR A 98 24.68 -9.35 -6.32
N SER A 99 24.95 -10.17 -7.32
CA SER A 99 26.04 -11.17 -7.22
C SER A 99 27.42 -10.52 -7.22
N THR A 100 27.55 -9.32 -7.79
CA THR A 100 28.80 -8.55 -7.87
C THR A 100 28.96 -7.63 -6.66
N ALA A 101 30.21 -7.29 -6.32
CA ALA A 101 30.50 -6.32 -5.27
C ALA A 101 29.93 -4.93 -5.61
N VAL A 102 30.04 -4.52 -6.86
CA VAL A 102 29.52 -3.23 -7.36
C VAL A 102 28.00 -3.18 -7.24
N GLY A 103 27.28 -4.24 -7.65
CA GLY A 103 25.82 -4.29 -7.55
C GLY A 103 25.32 -4.23 -6.11
N ARG A 104 25.97 -4.95 -5.18
CA ARG A 104 25.66 -4.84 -3.74
C ARG A 104 25.89 -3.43 -3.22
N PHE A 105 27.04 -2.84 -3.55
CA PHE A 105 27.35 -1.46 -3.16
C PHE A 105 26.32 -0.46 -3.69
N THR A 106 25.92 -0.60 -4.95
CA THR A 106 24.88 0.24 -5.56
C THR A 106 23.56 0.11 -4.80
N MET A 107 23.14 -1.10 -4.42
CA MET A 107 21.94 -1.31 -3.61
C MET A 107 22.03 -0.64 -2.24
N GLN A 108 23.18 -0.70 -1.58
CA GLN A 108 23.41 -0.02 -0.30
C GLN A 108 23.32 1.51 -0.43
N ILE A 109 23.85 2.08 -1.51
CA ILE A 109 23.71 3.53 -1.78
C ILE A 109 22.25 3.89 -1.97
N LEU A 110 21.49 3.13 -2.77
CA LEU A 110 20.07 3.37 -2.99
C LEU A 110 19.27 3.29 -1.69
N ALA A 111 19.57 2.32 -0.83
CA ALA A 111 18.95 2.18 0.48
C ALA A 111 19.25 3.40 1.38
N SER A 112 20.51 3.82 1.45
CA SER A 112 20.92 4.98 2.24
C SER A 112 20.28 6.27 1.75
N LEU A 113 20.19 6.45 0.43
CA LEU A 113 19.55 7.62 -0.19
C LEU A 113 18.04 7.66 0.11
N ALA A 114 17.38 6.51 0.09
CA ALA A 114 15.96 6.41 0.43
C ALA A 114 15.70 6.80 1.89
N GLU A 115 16.52 6.32 2.83
CA GLU A 115 16.42 6.68 4.25
C GLU A 115 16.72 8.16 4.49
N TYR A 116 17.73 8.71 3.83
CA TYR A 116 18.05 10.14 3.88
C TYR A 116 16.86 10.98 3.39
N ASN A 117 16.30 10.67 2.24
CA ASN A 117 15.11 11.38 1.73
C ASN A 117 13.92 11.31 2.69
N ARG A 118 13.69 10.13 3.30
CA ARG A 118 12.66 9.96 4.31
C ARG A 118 12.90 10.86 5.52
N SER A 119 14.14 10.94 6.01
CA SER A 119 14.52 11.79 7.13
C SER A 119 14.26 13.27 6.83
N LEU A 120 14.65 13.73 5.64
CA LEU A 120 14.38 15.12 5.19
C LEU A 120 12.87 15.44 5.16
N ILE A 121 12.06 14.51 4.63
CA ILE A 121 10.59 14.69 4.59
C ILE A 121 10.03 14.79 6.02
N LEU A 122 10.47 13.93 6.94
CA LEU A 122 10.03 13.95 8.33
C LEU A 122 10.44 15.22 9.05
N GLU A 123 11.66 15.71 8.84
CA GLU A 123 12.14 16.98 9.39
C GLU A 123 11.30 18.15 8.86
N GLY A 124 11.06 18.21 7.56
CA GLY A 124 10.20 19.24 6.96
C GLY A 124 8.76 19.19 7.51
N CYS A 125 8.18 18.00 7.66
CA CYS A 125 6.87 17.83 8.28
C CYS A 125 6.84 18.31 9.74
N ARG A 126 7.86 17.95 10.55
CA ARG A 126 7.98 18.41 11.95
C ARG A 126 8.08 19.93 12.03
N ALA A 127 8.97 20.53 11.24
CA ALA A 127 9.11 21.98 11.19
C ALA A 127 7.81 22.67 10.77
N GLY A 128 7.10 22.14 9.78
CA GLY A 128 5.79 22.63 9.35
C GLY A 128 4.72 22.54 10.45
N ILE A 129 4.67 21.43 11.18
CA ILE A 129 3.76 21.23 12.32
C ILE A 129 4.07 22.24 13.45
N GLU A 130 5.35 22.42 13.78
CA GLU A 130 5.76 23.39 14.81
C GLU A 130 5.42 24.83 14.42
N ALA A 131 5.69 25.22 13.18
CA ALA A 131 5.31 26.52 12.67
C ALA A 131 3.79 26.73 12.69
N ALA A 132 3.01 25.72 12.37
CA ALA A 132 1.55 25.78 12.44
C ALA A 132 1.05 25.87 13.90
N LYS A 133 1.65 25.14 14.84
CA LYS A 133 1.36 25.25 16.27
C LYS A 133 1.61 26.68 16.79
N LYS A 134 2.75 27.27 16.42
CA LYS A 134 3.09 28.66 16.79
C LYS A 134 2.07 29.67 16.25
N ARG A 135 1.44 29.38 15.10
CA ARG A 135 0.34 30.21 14.54
C ARG A 135 -1.03 29.91 15.15
N GLY A 136 -1.10 29.03 16.17
CA GLY A 136 -2.35 28.67 16.83
C GLY A 136 -3.23 27.69 16.06
N VAL A 137 -2.72 27.04 15.02
CA VAL A 137 -3.49 26.02 14.28
C VAL A 137 -3.72 24.80 15.19
N ARG A 138 -4.97 24.45 15.41
CA ARG A 138 -5.36 23.23 16.13
C ARG A 138 -5.21 22.01 15.22
N PHE A 139 -4.50 21.00 15.72
CA PHE A 139 -4.35 19.70 15.07
C PHE A 139 -5.34 18.69 15.66
N GLY A 140 -5.71 17.70 14.85
CA GLY A 140 -6.63 16.66 15.25
C GLY A 140 -8.06 16.89 14.76
N ARG A 141 -8.98 16.07 15.26
CA ARG A 141 -10.40 16.19 14.93
C ARG A 141 -10.94 17.50 15.47
N GLN A 142 -11.49 18.33 14.60
CA GLN A 142 -12.14 19.57 15.03
C GLN A 142 -13.34 19.24 15.92
N GLU A 143 -13.36 19.78 17.14
CA GLU A 143 -14.56 19.74 17.97
C GLU A 143 -15.69 20.49 17.24
N GLY A 144 -16.84 19.84 17.09
CA GLY A 144 -18.01 20.46 16.47
C GLY A 144 -18.20 20.21 14.98
N VAL A 145 -17.30 19.49 14.26
CA VAL A 145 -17.67 18.93 12.96
C VAL A 145 -18.67 17.78 13.20
N LYS A 146 -19.91 18.16 13.46
CA LYS A 146 -21.03 17.22 13.56
C LYS A 146 -21.15 16.51 12.22
N MET A 147 -21.16 15.17 12.25
CA MET A 147 -21.43 14.36 11.07
C MET A 147 -22.67 14.88 10.35
N LYS A 148 -22.60 14.84 9.02
CA LYS A 148 -23.57 15.40 8.07
C LYS A 148 -25.00 15.42 8.64
N LYS A 149 -25.50 16.63 8.92
CA LYS A 149 -26.86 16.90 9.41
C LYS A 149 -27.97 16.01 8.84
N PRO A 150 -27.99 15.68 7.51
CA PRO A 150 -29.09 14.90 6.95
C PRO A 150 -29.21 13.48 7.50
N LYS A 151 -28.11 12.79 7.86
CA LYS A 151 -28.21 11.44 8.44
C LYS A 151 -28.68 11.45 9.89
N LYS A 152 -28.28 12.45 10.68
CA LYS A 152 -28.76 12.64 12.05
C LYS A 152 -30.27 12.93 12.05
N GLU A 153 -30.69 13.89 11.26
CA GLU A 153 -32.11 14.28 11.14
C GLU A 153 -32.99 13.14 10.67
N ALA A 154 -32.53 12.38 9.65
CA ALA A 154 -33.23 11.20 9.18
C ALA A 154 -33.38 10.13 10.27
N ALA A 155 -32.32 9.83 11.02
CA ALA A 155 -32.35 8.86 12.10
C ALA A 155 -33.31 9.28 13.21
N ILE A 156 -33.32 10.54 13.60
CA ILE A 156 -34.22 11.07 14.63
C ILE A 156 -35.67 11.01 14.16
N ARG A 157 -35.94 11.40 12.90
CA ARG A 157 -37.28 11.34 12.31
C ARG A 157 -37.83 9.92 12.27
N LEU A 158 -37.03 8.96 11.82
CA LEU A 158 -37.41 7.55 11.77
C LEU A 158 -37.68 6.98 13.17
N TYR A 159 -36.87 7.35 14.17
CA TYR A 159 -37.09 6.92 15.54
C TYR A 159 -38.37 7.47 16.11
N LYS A 160 -38.69 8.77 15.90
CA LYS A 160 -39.94 9.40 16.30
C LYS A 160 -41.16 8.78 15.59
N ALA A 161 -40.95 8.25 14.38
CA ALA A 161 -41.99 7.52 13.62
C ALA A 161 -42.17 6.07 14.08
N GLY A 162 -41.45 5.60 15.13
CA GLY A 162 -41.56 4.26 15.69
C GLY A 162 -40.69 3.19 15.06
N SER A 163 -39.73 3.57 14.17
CA SER A 163 -38.84 2.61 13.56
C SER A 163 -37.82 2.07 14.59
N SER A 164 -37.53 0.76 14.51
CA SER A 164 -36.50 0.14 15.36
C SER A 164 -35.10 0.58 15.01
N ILE A 165 -34.17 0.50 15.97
CA ILE A 165 -32.73 0.86 15.74
C ILE A 165 -32.12 0.12 14.55
N PRO A 166 -32.35 -1.21 14.35
CA PRO A 166 -31.86 -1.92 13.17
C PRO A 166 -32.40 -1.36 11.84
N GLN A 167 -33.70 -1.05 11.78
CA GLN A 167 -34.32 -0.44 10.58
C GLN A 167 -33.71 0.94 10.27
N ILE A 168 -33.50 1.75 11.31
CA ILE A 168 -32.84 3.07 11.15
C ILE A 168 -31.43 2.91 10.62
N MET A 169 -30.68 1.93 11.08
CA MET A 169 -29.33 1.63 10.58
C MET A 169 -29.34 1.28 9.10
N GLU A 170 -30.27 0.44 8.69
CA GLU A 170 -30.44 -0.01 7.31
C GLU A 170 -30.78 1.18 6.38
N ILE A 171 -31.80 1.96 6.72
CA ILE A 171 -32.28 3.08 5.90
C ILE A 171 -31.25 4.22 5.83
N THR A 172 -30.58 4.55 6.96
CA THR A 172 -29.64 5.69 7.02
C THR A 172 -28.22 5.33 6.64
N GLY A 173 -27.89 4.03 6.56
CA GLY A 173 -26.54 3.54 6.37
C GLY A 173 -25.58 3.87 7.53
N ILE A 174 -26.10 4.05 8.74
CA ILE A 174 -25.33 4.24 9.97
C ILE A 174 -24.90 2.87 10.48
N ARG A 175 -23.60 2.62 10.57
CA ARG A 175 -23.04 1.30 10.91
C ARG A 175 -23.00 0.99 12.42
N SER A 176 -23.21 1.97 13.29
CA SER A 176 -23.10 1.80 14.74
C SER A 176 -24.37 2.20 15.47
N LYS A 177 -24.95 1.27 16.25
CA LYS A 177 -26.08 1.54 17.15
C LYS A 177 -25.78 2.68 18.11
N GLN A 178 -24.53 2.73 18.63
CA GLN A 178 -24.10 3.77 19.56
C GLN A 178 -24.19 5.17 18.95
N THR A 179 -23.97 5.31 17.65
CA THR A 179 -24.11 6.60 16.96
C THR A 179 -25.55 7.08 16.98
N ILE A 180 -26.52 6.18 16.79
CA ILE A 180 -27.94 6.54 16.87
C ILE A 180 -28.33 6.92 18.29
N TYR A 181 -27.91 6.15 19.30
CA TYR A 181 -28.16 6.50 20.69
C TYR A 181 -27.55 7.84 21.09
N ASN A 182 -26.36 8.17 20.62
CA ASN A 182 -25.75 9.47 20.86
C ASN A 182 -26.59 10.61 20.22
N TYR A 183 -27.15 10.40 19.02
CA TYR A 183 -28.04 11.38 18.39
C TYR A 183 -29.34 11.59 19.18
N LEU A 184 -29.95 10.50 19.68
CA LEU A 184 -31.15 10.58 20.52
C LEU A 184 -30.86 11.30 21.82
N LYS A 185 -29.71 11.02 22.46
CA LYS A 185 -29.26 11.69 23.68
C LYS A 185 -29.02 13.19 23.47
N GLU A 186 -28.40 13.59 22.35
CA GLU A 186 -28.20 15.01 21.99
C GLU A 186 -29.52 15.76 21.85
N GLU A 187 -30.59 15.08 21.44
CA GLU A 187 -31.95 15.65 21.31
C GLU A 187 -32.83 15.41 22.54
N GLN A 188 -32.24 14.94 23.64
CA GLN A 188 -32.92 14.64 24.90
C GLN A 188 -34.07 13.57 24.77
N ILE A 189 -33.99 12.73 23.74
CA ILE A 189 -34.92 11.63 23.54
C ILE A 189 -34.41 10.41 24.31
N GLN A 190 -35.16 9.94 25.30
CA GLN A 190 -34.82 8.68 25.97
C GLN A 190 -35.14 7.48 25.06
N PRO A 191 -34.17 6.61 24.79
CA PRO A 191 -34.42 5.42 23.99
C PRO A 191 -35.25 4.43 24.79
N ASP A 192 -36.41 4.06 24.25
CA ASP A 192 -37.24 3.01 24.79
C ASP A 192 -36.47 1.68 24.68
N ARG A 193 -36.35 0.94 25.79
CA ARG A 193 -35.69 -0.38 25.82
C ARG A 193 -36.67 -1.42 25.26
N ARG A 194 -36.92 -1.37 23.95
CA ARG A 194 -37.61 -2.46 23.25
C ARG A 194 -36.64 -3.24 22.38
#